data_d6630d48de36e92e5a8bd74c05fe6c57
#
_entry.id   d6630d48de36e92e5a8bd74c05fe6c57
#
_cell.length_a   1.000
_cell.length_b   1.000
_cell.length_c   1.000
_cell.angle_alpha   90.00
_cell.angle_beta   90.00
_cell.angle_gamma   90.00
#
_symmetry.space_group_name_H-M   'P 1'
#
loop_
_entity.id
_entity.type
_entity.pdbx_description
1 polymer ?
#
loop_
_entity_poly.entity_id
_entity_poly.type
_entity_poly.pdbx_seq_one_letter_code
_entity_poly.pdbx_strand_id
1 'polypeptide(L)'
;MIIRNDGETTAEGFQIRFVLTSLSSNETFSYTKEKVTDIPGGQLSGLSVKIETGFDCSKGVDAWSGVAAIYQSRVLSEIESKFTLEEEPSSVLNESDIKWSDGPITPKELFFGRQELIDKFEKHYLSPNRHKPYILYGLTRTGKSSIVKYLGEQITGKQIVINGDTRTILHFSMDLDDAAKCPSAKEVWNFFVRRCLYEKILDYSKVYPIDTEQCMPSSNPRSYELEDVLRSLKECGYYPFITMDEFSHMKTLISSGRLTSAFLHTLRKDAFEGLASFMYIGTYDINDLLTDKQYGITGQLTHCISYQLNEIDKAAAKELMNILGDKLVFTEEAQDLICKLSGCVPYFIQIICQNCGYYAIDHKRRFIGYPELIEVIKVLTGETELYDDESLIQRLTINTFEDNQYSAGDPDYVLGLIASISYLNRDCDDNNVPPHGIAIDELEKLWINYGISNAKYYIGEAIKILKSKKILRANDDELIPTFEIIVDLYRRWCKVEYPNVDLILSSMLKNN
;
A
#
# COMPACT_ATOMS: atom_id res chain seq x y z
N MET A 1 27.77 -6.53 4.58
CA MET A 1 28.28 -7.86 5.00
C MET A 1 27.17 -8.57 5.75
N ILE A 2 26.93 -9.84 5.46
CA ILE A 2 25.97 -10.68 6.19
C ILE A 2 26.79 -11.68 7.00
N ILE A 3 26.48 -11.80 8.31
CA ILE A 3 27.12 -12.73 9.22
C ILE A 3 26.07 -13.75 9.64
N ARG A 4 26.42 -15.03 9.56
CA ARG A 4 25.58 -16.12 10.03
C ARG A 4 26.24 -16.81 11.22
N ASN A 5 25.47 -17.01 12.27
CA ASN A 5 25.89 -17.84 13.38
C ASN A 5 25.36 -19.27 13.14
N ASP A 6 26.21 -20.17 12.69
CA ASP A 6 25.85 -21.57 12.44
C ASP A 6 25.88 -22.44 13.72
N GLY A 7 26.21 -21.84 14.87
CA GLY A 7 26.20 -22.53 16.18
C GLY A 7 24.82 -22.61 16.81
N GLU A 8 24.71 -23.43 17.86
CA GLU A 8 23.46 -23.58 18.65
C GLU A 8 23.33 -22.50 19.76
N THR A 9 24.42 -21.79 20.07
CA THR A 9 24.47 -20.79 21.13
C THR A 9 24.65 -19.39 20.54
N THR A 10 24.24 -18.35 21.28
CA THR A 10 24.46 -16.94 20.89
C THR A 10 25.94 -16.64 20.77
N ALA A 11 26.34 -16.00 19.67
CA ALA A 11 27.68 -15.47 19.48
C ALA A 11 27.75 -14.06 20.11
N GLU A 12 28.53 -13.89 21.16
CA GLU A 12 28.65 -12.66 21.93
C GLU A 12 30.05 -12.09 21.88
N GLY A 13 30.15 -10.77 22.05
CA GLY A 13 31.44 -10.09 22.32
C GLY A 13 32.43 -10.17 21.18
N PHE A 14 32.02 -10.26 19.93
CA PHE A 14 32.90 -10.27 18.77
C PHE A 14 33.10 -8.88 18.16
N GLN A 15 34.22 -8.70 17.49
CA GLN A 15 34.59 -7.50 16.78
C GLN A 15 34.68 -7.82 15.29
N ILE A 16 34.41 -6.83 14.43
CA ILE A 16 34.60 -6.95 13.00
C ILE A 16 35.65 -5.93 12.57
N ARG A 17 36.69 -6.42 11.92
CA ARG A 17 37.72 -5.60 11.31
C ARG A 17 37.57 -5.62 9.79
N PHE A 18 37.49 -4.46 9.18
CA PHE A 18 37.57 -4.27 7.74
C PHE A 18 38.93 -3.73 7.37
N VAL A 19 39.56 -4.32 6.39
CA VAL A 19 40.81 -3.85 5.80
C VAL A 19 40.57 -3.67 4.31
N LEU A 20 40.73 -2.46 3.81
CA LEU A 20 40.63 -2.11 2.40
C LEU A 20 42.03 -1.81 1.88
N THR A 21 42.45 -2.46 0.81
CA THR A 21 43.76 -2.26 0.17
C THR A 21 43.55 -1.87 -1.29
N SER A 22 44.06 -0.70 -1.69
CA SER A 22 44.13 -0.33 -3.10
C SER A 22 45.11 -1.26 -3.82
N LEU A 23 44.65 -1.83 -4.94
CA LEU A 23 45.50 -2.71 -5.75
C LEU A 23 46.46 -1.94 -6.65
N SER A 24 46.23 -0.64 -6.85
CA SER A 24 47.10 0.22 -7.65
C SER A 24 48.21 0.91 -6.80
N SER A 25 47.85 1.44 -5.61
CA SER A 25 48.76 2.19 -4.76
C SER A 25 49.31 1.40 -3.57
N ASN A 26 48.74 0.21 -3.27
CA ASN A 26 48.98 -0.54 -2.03
C ASN A 26 48.66 0.24 -0.73
N GLU A 27 47.94 1.34 -0.83
CA GLU A 27 47.41 2.02 0.34
C GLU A 27 46.41 1.16 1.06
N THR A 28 46.47 1.12 2.40
CA THR A 28 45.60 0.27 3.20
C THR A 28 44.87 1.11 4.25
N PHE A 29 43.57 0.96 4.29
CA PHE A 29 42.70 1.55 5.31
C PHE A 29 42.14 0.46 6.20
N SER A 30 42.13 0.63 7.49
CA SER A 30 41.52 -0.32 8.40
C SER A 30 40.48 0.35 9.30
N TYR A 31 39.38 -0.31 9.47
CA TYR A 31 38.31 0.09 10.37
C TYR A 31 37.91 -1.10 11.24
N THR A 32 37.75 -0.88 12.54
CA THR A 32 37.32 -1.92 13.48
C THR A 32 36.05 -1.48 14.17
N LYS A 33 34.98 -2.27 14.04
CA LYS A 33 33.75 -2.11 14.82
C LYS A 33 33.90 -2.94 16.09
N GLU A 34 34.09 -2.28 17.23
CA GLU A 34 34.43 -2.92 18.51
C GLU A 34 33.25 -3.60 19.21
N LYS A 35 32.02 -3.16 18.91
CA LYS A 35 30.81 -3.81 19.43
C LYS A 35 29.89 -4.19 18.28
N VAL A 36 29.78 -5.46 18.03
CA VAL A 36 28.76 -6.03 17.16
C VAL A 36 27.70 -6.64 18.04
N THR A 37 26.45 -6.45 17.67
CA THR A 37 25.30 -7.04 18.36
C THR A 37 25.40 -8.56 18.37
N ASP A 38 25.10 -9.15 19.50
CA ASP A 38 25.09 -10.60 19.67
C ASP A 38 24.16 -11.26 18.62
N ILE A 39 24.64 -12.36 18.04
CA ILE A 39 23.89 -13.10 17.02
C ILE A 39 23.46 -14.43 17.61
N PRO A 40 22.16 -14.66 17.83
CA PRO A 40 21.63 -15.94 18.29
C PRO A 40 22.00 -17.10 17.36
N GLY A 41 22.08 -18.32 17.91
CA GLY A 41 22.37 -19.51 17.12
C GLY A 41 21.40 -19.72 15.99
N GLY A 42 21.90 -20.09 14.81
CA GLY A 42 21.11 -20.31 13.60
C GLY A 42 20.64 -19.02 12.90
N GLN A 43 20.94 -17.82 13.42
CA GLN A 43 20.46 -16.56 12.85
C GLN A 43 21.48 -15.86 11.94
N LEU A 44 20.95 -14.99 11.07
CA LEU A 44 21.70 -14.09 10.19
C LEU A 44 21.64 -12.67 10.75
N SER A 45 22.75 -11.93 10.69
CA SER A 45 22.79 -10.50 10.96
C SER A 45 23.45 -9.77 9.80
N GLY A 46 22.75 -8.75 9.28
CA GLY A 46 23.32 -7.81 8.29
C GLY A 46 24.07 -6.68 8.97
N LEU A 47 25.28 -6.38 8.51
CA LEU A 47 26.07 -5.27 9.00
C LEU A 47 26.43 -4.34 7.85
N SER A 48 25.98 -3.08 7.93
CA SER A 48 26.44 -1.97 7.10
C SER A 48 27.44 -1.12 7.89
N VAL A 49 28.57 -0.83 7.27
CA VAL A 49 29.61 0.02 7.86
C VAL A 49 30.01 1.08 6.85
N LYS A 50 29.90 2.35 7.25
CA LYS A 50 30.46 3.46 6.47
C LYS A 50 31.94 3.58 6.84
N ILE A 51 32.81 3.44 5.84
CA ILE A 51 34.27 3.60 6.01
C ILE A 51 34.66 4.88 5.27
N GLU A 52 35.14 5.89 6.02
CA GLU A 52 35.72 7.08 5.44
C GLU A 52 37.21 6.80 5.15
N THR A 53 37.54 6.64 3.89
CA THR A 53 38.90 6.26 3.47
C THR A 53 39.80 7.46 3.20
N GLY A 54 39.25 8.69 3.06
CA GLY A 54 40.00 9.85 2.58
C GLY A 54 40.49 9.72 1.13
N PHE A 55 40.03 8.69 0.41
CA PHE A 55 40.41 8.44 -0.97
C PHE A 55 39.77 9.51 -1.88
N ASP A 56 40.57 10.08 -2.76
CA ASP A 56 40.13 11.07 -3.76
C ASP A 56 39.82 10.35 -5.06
N CYS A 57 38.51 10.06 -5.26
CA CYS A 57 38.01 9.39 -6.46
C CYS A 57 38.27 10.20 -7.75
N SER A 58 38.60 11.49 -7.67
CA SER A 58 38.91 12.31 -8.85
C SER A 58 40.13 11.83 -9.62
N LYS A 59 40.93 10.96 -9.03
CA LYS A 59 42.14 10.37 -9.65
C LYS A 59 41.84 9.14 -10.54
N GLY A 60 40.58 8.78 -10.73
CA GLY A 60 40.14 7.70 -11.61
C GLY A 60 39.72 6.44 -10.87
N VAL A 61 39.29 5.42 -11.65
CA VAL A 61 38.83 4.13 -11.15
C VAL A 61 40.01 3.37 -10.53
N ASP A 62 39.88 2.96 -9.27
CA ASP A 62 40.85 2.11 -8.61
C ASP A 62 40.24 0.77 -8.21
N ALA A 63 41.02 -0.29 -8.31
CA ALA A 63 40.63 -1.61 -7.85
C ALA A 63 41.08 -1.85 -6.42
N TRP A 64 40.16 -2.36 -5.60
CA TRP A 64 40.36 -2.58 -4.19
C TRP A 64 40.18 -4.04 -3.81
N SER A 65 40.96 -4.51 -2.86
CA SER A 65 40.71 -5.75 -2.14
C SER A 65 40.23 -5.39 -0.72
N GLY A 66 39.08 -5.94 -0.33
CA GLY A 66 38.51 -5.77 0.98
C GLY A 66 38.53 -7.08 1.76
N VAL A 67 39.10 -7.07 2.94
CA VAL A 67 39.07 -8.20 3.88
C VAL A 67 38.22 -7.81 5.08
N ALA A 68 37.18 -8.60 5.34
CA ALA A 68 36.39 -8.50 6.57
C ALA A 68 36.66 -9.71 7.44
N ALA A 69 37.17 -9.48 8.65
CA ALA A 69 37.50 -10.54 9.59
C ALA A 69 36.73 -10.37 10.90
N ILE A 70 36.19 -11.48 11.41
CA ILE A 70 35.48 -11.55 12.69
C ILE A 70 36.46 -12.02 13.76
N TYR A 71 36.54 -11.27 14.83
CA TYR A 71 37.45 -11.51 15.94
C TYR A 71 36.71 -11.71 17.27
N GLN A 72 37.09 -12.76 17.98
CA GLN A 72 36.78 -12.96 19.40
C GLN A 72 38.04 -13.57 20.04
N SER A 73 38.95 -12.75 20.55
CA SER A 73 40.30 -13.15 20.96
C SER A 73 41.20 -13.81 19.88
N ARG A 74 40.64 -14.31 18.80
CA ARG A 74 41.29 -14.84 17.60
C ARG A 74 40.39 -14.59 16.37
N VAL A 75 40.94 -14.72 15.17
CA VAL A 75 40.16 -14.68 13.94
C VAL A 75 39.22 -15.90 13.92
N LEU A 76 37.90 -15.65 13.84
CA LEU A 76 36.88 -16.69 13.72
C LEU A 76 36.53 -16.96 12.27
N SER A 77 36.45 -15.92 11.45
CA SER A 77 36.15 -16.01 10.02
C SER A 77 36.76 -14.81 9.30
N GLU A 78 37.10 -15.01 8.04
CA GLU A 78 37.64 -13.98 7.16
C GLU A 78 37.07 -14.14 5.76
N ILE A 79 36.63 -13.04 5.17
CA ILE A 79 36.11 -12.97 3.79
C ILE A 79 36.89 -11.91 3.05
N GLU A 80 37.48 -12.29 1.92
CA GLU A 80 38.11 -11.37 0.97
C GLU A 80 37.13 -11.13 -0.20
N SER A 81 37.01 -9.86 -0.60
CA SER A 81 36.25 -9.45 -1.78
C SER A 81 37.05 -8.40 -2.56
N LYS A 82 36.99 -8.49 -3.88
CA LYS A 82 37.56 -7.48 -4.78
C LYS A 82 36.46 -6.66 -5.38
N PHE A 83 36.63 -5.35 -5.40
CA PHE A 83 35.66 -4.42 -5.94
C PHE A 83 36.38 -3.21 -6.55
N THR A 84 35.68 -2.46 -7.35
CA THR A 84 36.16 -1.21 -7.94
C THR A 84 35.48 -0.05 -7.24
N LEU A 85 36.26 0.97 -6.84
CA LEU A 85 35.73 2.25 -6.43
C LEU A 85 35.71 3.15 -7.66
N GLU A 86 34.53 3.60 -8.01
CA GLU A 86 34.31 4.60 -9.04
C GLU A 86 33.83 5.88 -8.37
N GLU A 87 34.19 7.04 -8.94
CA GLU A 87 33.56 8.28 -8.51
C GLU A 87 32.07 8.16 -8.76
N GLU A 88 31.26 8.35 -7.73
CA GLU A 88 29.82 8.41 -7.90
C GLU A 88 29.52 9.61 -8.81
N PRO A 89 29.06 9.40 -10.06
CA PRO A 89 28.76 10.51 -10.93
C PRO A 89 27.73 11.37 -10.21
N SER A 90 27.99 12.66 -10.09
CA SER A 90 27.08 13.62 -9.45
C SER A 90 25.67 13.38 -9.99
N SER A 91 24.72 13.14 -9.10
CA SER A 91 23.34 12.89 -9.49
C SER A 91 22.84 14.03 -10.38
N VAL A 92 22.40 13.69 -11.58
CA VAL A 92 21.69 14.61 -12.49
C VAL A 92 20.19 14.60 -12.20
N LEU A 93 19.79 14.01 -11.05
CA LEU A 93 18.40 13.90 -10.64
C LEU A 93 17.86 15.27 -10.21
N ASN A 94 16.73 15.68 -10.78
CA ASN A 94 15.99 16.87 -10.40
C ASN A 94 14.61 16.46 -9.87
N GLU A 95 13.94 17.33 -9.13
CA GLU A 95 12.58 17.07 -8.62
C GLU A 95 11.60 16.69 -9.74
N SER A 96 11.73 17.31 -10.94
CA SER A 96 10.90 16.96 -12.10
C SER A 96 11.12 15.54 -12.65
N ASP A 97 12.21 14.88 -12.29
CA ASP A 97 12.48 13.49 -12.67
C ASP A 97 11.76 12.49 -11.76
N ILE A 98 11.36 12.91 -10.56
CA ILE A 98 10.69 12.03 -9.59
C ILE A 98 9.31 11.68 -10.13
N LYS A 99 9.15 10.39 -10.47
CA LYS A 99 7.90 9.85 -11.04
C LYS A 99 7.00 9.20 -10.00
N TRP A 100 7.50 8.91 -8.81
CA TRP A 100 6.69 8.36 -7.74
C TRP A 100 5.78 9.45 -7.17
N SER A 101 4.58 9.09 -6.82
CA SER A 101 3.54 10.01 -6.35
C SER A 101 2.75 9.39 -5.21
N ASP A 102 2.27 10.22 -4.32
CA ASP A 102 1.31 9.87 -3.26
C ASP A 102 -0.15 9.80 -3.76
N GLY A 103 -0.39 10.22 -5.02
CA GLY A 103 -1.69 10.17 -5.67
C GLY A 103 -1.94 8.93 -6.54
N PRO A 104 -3.16 8.79 -7.09
CA PRO A 104 -3.48 7.75 -8.05
C PRO A 104 -2.65 7.88 -9.33
N ILE A 105 -1.90 6.83 -9.67
CA ILE A 105 -1.06 6.77 -10.87
C ILE A 105 -1.92 6.52 -12.10
N THR A 106 -1.62 7.21 -13.19
CA THR A 106 -2.27 7.01 -14.48
C THR A 106 -1.34 6.57 -15.62
N PRO A 107 -0.02 6.89 -15.62
CA PRO A 107 0.84 6.44 -16.71
C PRO A 107 0.95 4.91 -16.74
N LYS A 108 0.80 4.32 -17.93
CA LYS A 108 0.90 2.87 -18.15
C LYS A 108 2.22 2.29 -17.66
N GLU A 109 3.28 3.08 -17.76
CA GLU A 109 4.64 2.70 -17.37
C GLU A 109 4.80 2.43 -15.87
N LEU A 110 3.83 2.80 -15.06
CA LEU A 110 3.88 2.63 -13.60
C LEU A 110 2.96 1.50 -13.07
N PHE A 111 2.31 0.74 -13.98
CA PHE A 111 1.45 -0.41 -13.61
C PHE A 111 2.22 -1.73 -13.60
N PHE A 112 3.16 -1.88 -12.70
CA PHE A 112 3.92 -3.11 -12.55
C PHE A 112 3.10 -4.21 -11.85
N GLY A 113 3.24 -5.45 -12.34
CA GLY A 113 2.58 -6.64 -11.77
C GLY A 113 1.06 -6.66 -11.87
N ARG A 114 0.44 -5.81 -12.71
CA ARG A 114 -1.02 -5.70 -12.84
C ARG A 114 -1.53 -5.93 -14.26
N GLN A 115 -0.64 -6.18 -15.22
CA GLN A 115 -1.01 -6.26 -16.63
C GLN A 115 -2.01 -7.38 -16.90
N GLU A 116 -1.80 -8.57 -16.38
CA GLU A 116 -2.73 -9.71 -16.56
C GLU A 116 -4.14 -9.41 -16.00
N LEU A 117 -4.20 -8.68 -14.88
CA LEU A 117 -5.47 -8.28 -14.28
C LEU A 117 -6.20 -7.25 -15.15
N ILE A 118 -5.48 -6.27 -15.65
CA ILE A 118 -6.01 -5.23 -16.55
C ILE A 118 -6.52 -5.89 -17.83
N ASP A 119 -5.74 -6.77 -18.44
CA ASP A 119 -6.12 -7.51 -19.65
C ASP A 119 -7.37 -8.37 -19.40
N LYS A 120 -7.47 -8.99 -18.22
CA LYS A 120 -8.65 -9.76 -17.80
C LYS A 120 -9.90 -8.88 -17.70
N PHE A 121 -9.80 -7.70 -17.09
CA PHE A 121 -10.91 -6.76 -16.98
C PHE A 121 -11.27 -6.17 -18.34
N GLU A 122 -10.30 -5.75 -19.13
CA GLU A 122 -10.52 -5.26 -20.47
C GLU A 122 -11.26 -6.30 -21.33
N LYS A 123 -10.76 -7.53 -21.37
CA LYS A 123 -11.41 -8.63 -22.09
C LYS A 123 -12.84 -8.90 -21.59
N HIS A 124 -13.07 -8.77 -20.28
CA HIS A 124 -14.41 -8.94 -19.72
C HIS A 124 -15.36 -7.84 -20.20
N TYR A 125 -14.97 -6.57 -20.04
CA TYR A 125 -15.82 -5.44 -20.36
C TYR A 125 -16.01 -5.20 -21.86
N LEU A 126 -15.07 -5.70 -22.68
CA LEU A 126 -15.23 -5.70 -24.15
C LEU A 126 -15.96 -6.93 -24.69
N SER A 127 -16.38 -7.88 -23.84
CA SER A 127 -17.07 -9.10 -24.27
C SER A 127 -18.59 -8.86 -24.39
N PRO A 128 -19.22 -9.18 -25.54
CA PRO A 128 -20.64 -8.87 -25.80
C PRO A 128 -21.64 -9.59 -24.90
N ASN A 129 -21.23 -10.67 -24.23
CA ASN A 129 -22.15 -11.56 -23.49
C ASN A 129 -21.90 -11.59 -21.97
N ARG A 130 -21.10 -10.65 -21.42
CA ARG A 130 -20.74 -10.67 -20.00
C ARG A 130 -21.07 -9.34 -19.33
N HIS A 131 -22.29 -9.25 -18.80
CA HIS A 131 -22.78 -8.06 -18.09
C HIS A 131 -22.68 -8.17 -16.57
N LYS A 132 -21.86 -9.09 -16.04
CA LYS A 132 -21.69 -9.22 -14.59
C LYS A 132 -20.71 -8.16 -14.09
N PRO A 133 -21.13 -7.28 -13.17
CA PRO A 133 -20.21 -6.32 -12.55
C PRO A 133 -19.09 -7.02 -11.81
N TYR A 134 -17.90 -6.41 -11.80
CA TYR A 134 -16.86 -6.76 -10.84
C TYR A 134 -17.00 -5.96 -9.56
N ILE A 135 -16.69 -6.62 -8.46
CA ILE A 135 -16.39 -5.99 -7.18
C ILE A 135 -14.89 -6.12 -6.98
N LEU A 136 -14.15 -5.00 -7.14
CA LEU A 136 -12.72 -4.92 -6.90
C LEU A 136 -12.48 -4.40 -5.49
N TYR A 137 -11.96 -5.24 -4.60
CA TYR A 137 -11.73 -4.85 -3.22
C TYR A 137 -10.34 -5.26 -2.73
N GLY A 138 -9.88 -4.61 -1.68
CA GLY A 138 -8.57 -4.88 -1.08
C GLY A 138 -8.14 -3.78 -0.16
N LEU A 139 -6.91 -3.88 0.35
CA LEU A 139 -6.31 -2.85 1.19
C LEU A 139 -6.44 -1.47 0.56
N THR A 140 -6.63 -0.46 1.40
CA THR A 140 -6.44 0.93 1.01
C THR A 140 -5.03 1.06 0.40
N ARG A 141 -4.91 1.83 -0.70
CA ARG A 141 -3.62 2.15 -1.34
C ARG A 141 -2.92 1.01 -2.09
N THR A 142 -3.63 -0.09 -2.38
CA THR A 142 -3.14 -1.15 -3.27
C THR A 142 -3.23 -0.80 -4.77
N GLY A 143 -3.73 0.39 -5.09
CA GLY A 143 -3.84 0.86 -6.48
C GLY A 143 -5.19 0.56 -7.14
N LYS A 144 -6.26 0.29 -6.38
CA LYS A 144 -7.61 0.02 -6.93
C LYS A 144 -8.10 1.14 -7.84
N SER A 145 -8.15 2.37 -7.33
CA SER A 145 -8.61 3.55 -8.09
C SER A 145 -7.71 3.83 -9.30
N SER A 146 -6.39 3.58 -9.19
CA SER A 146 -5.45 3.70 -10.30
C SER A 146 -5.76 2.70 -11.42
N ILE A 147 -6.00 1.41 -11.08
CA ILE A 147 -6.38 0.37 -12.05
C ILE A 147 -7.67 0.75 -12.77
N VAL A 148 -8.66 1.22 -12.02
CA VAL A 148 -9.98 1.57 -12.55
C VAL A 148 -9.88 2.77 -13.49
N LYS A 149 -9.14 3.81 -13.10
CA LYS A 149 -8.89 4.98 -13.95
C LYS A 149 -8.18 4.58 -15.23
N TYR A 150 -7.09 3.81 -15.11
CA TYR A 150 -6.38 3.30 -16.28
C TYR A 150 -7.26 2.45 -17.20
N LEU A 151 -8.03 1.50 -16.63
CA LEU A 151 -8.97 0.68 -17.39
C LEU A 151 -10.01 1.54 -18.12
N GLY A 152 -10.59 2.53 -17.43
CA GLY A 152 -11.54 3.46 -18.00
C GLY A 152 -10.96 4.22 -19.20
N GLU A 153 -9.71 4.69 -19.10
CA GLU A 153 -9.01 5.34 -20.20
C GLU A 153 -8.75 4.39 -21.37
N GLN A 154 -8.37 3.12 -21.09
CA GLN A 154 -8.08 2.13 -22.13
C GLN A 154 -9.30 1.68 -22.90
N ILE A 155 -10.48 1.60 -22.28
CA ILE A 155 -11.69 1.11 -22.95
C ILE A 155 -12.57 2.23 -23.51
N THR A 156 -12.40 3.48 -23.09
CA THR A 156 -13.12 4.63 -23.65
C THR A 156 -12.82 4.78 -25.14
N GLY A 157 -13.85 4.94 -25.93
CA GLY A 157 -13.77 5.04 -27.40
C GLY A 157 -13.70 3.71 -28.12
N LYS A 158 -13.49 2.58 -27.41
CA LYS A 158 -13.57 1.24 -28.03
C LYS A 158 -15.00 0.87 -28.37
N GLN A 159 -15.14 0.08 -29.41
CA GLN A 159 -16.46 -0.42 -29.84
C GLN A 159 -16.78 -1.79 -29.22
N ILE A 160 -18.01 -1.97 -28.86
CA ILE A 160 -18.57 -3.24 -28.33
C ILE A 160 -19.90 -3.54 -29.04
N VAL A 161 -20.15 -4.83 -29.25
CA VAL A 161 -21.46 -5.30 -29.80
C VAL A 161 -22.30 -5.80 -28.65
N ILE A 162 -23.48 -5.19 -28.43
CA ILE A 162 -24.44 -5.55 -27.38
C ILE A 162 -25.80 -5.73 -28.00
N ASN A 163 -26.37 -6.93 -27.86
CA ASN A 163 -27.67 -7.30 -28.43
C ASN A 163 -27.80 -7.02 -29.94
N GLY A 164 -26.66 -7.13 -30.66
CA GLY A 164 -26.58 -6.89 -32.10
C GLY A 164 -26.27 -5.45 -32.52
N ASP A 165 -26.26 -4.51 -31.58
CA ASP A 165 -25.93 -3.11 -31.85
C ASP A 165 -24.46 -2.84 -31.53
N THR A 166 -23.76 -2.17 -32.43
CA THR A 166 -22.39 -1.67 -32.17
C THR A 166 -22.46 -0.33 -31.46
N ARG A 167 -21.80 -0.22 -30.32
CA ARG A 167 -21.78 1.01 -29.49
C ARG A 167 -20.37 1.37 -29.07
N THR A 168 -20.13 2.66 -28.84
CA THR A 168 -18.85 3.18 -28.35
C THR A 168 -18.90 3.29 -26.82
N ILE A 169 -17.90 2.74 -26.14
CA ILE A 169 -17.80 2.78 -24.67
C ILE A 169 -17.38 4.18 -24.21
N LEU A 170 -18.05 4.70 -23.18
CA LEU A 170 -17.69 5.91 -22.45
C LEU A 170 -17.57 5.59 -20.96
N HIS A 171 -16.46 5.99 -20.32
CA HIS A 171 -16.21 5.76 -18.90
C HIS A 171 -16.74 6.90 -18.03
N PHE A 172 -17.47 6.54 -16.98
CA PHE A 172 -17.98 7.45 -15.96
C PHE A 172 -17.52 6.96 -14.59
N SER A 173 -17.02 7.87 -13.75
CA SER A 173 -16.59 7.55 -12.39
C SER A 173 -17.50 8.25 -11.38
N MET A 174 -17.90 7.51 -10.34
CA MET A 174 -18.69 8.01 -9.22
C MET A 174 -17.96 7.66 -7.94
N ASP A 175 -17.67 8.67 -7.11
CA ASP A 175 -17.11 8.48 -5.78
C ASP A 175 -18.24 8.48 -4.75
N LEU A 176 -18.45 7.36 -4.07
CA LEU A 176 -19.53 7.22 -3.10
C LEU A 176 -19.21 7.90 -1.75
N ASP A 177 -17.96 8.21 -1.46
CA ASP A 177 -17.62 9.05 -0.32
C ASP A 177 -18.17 10.47 -0.51
N ASP A 178 -18.02 11.04 -1.70
CA ASP A 178 -18.63 12.33 -2.03
C ASP A 178 -20.16 12.28 -2.02
N ALA A 179 -20.76 11.19 -2.51
CA ALA A 179 -22.19 10.97 -2.40
C ALA A 179 -22.66 10.88 -0.94
N ALA A 180 -21.85 10.24 -0.07
CA ALA A 180 -22.15 10.11 1.36
C ALA A 180 -22.13 11.44 2.12
N LYS A 181 -21.37 12.43 1.64
CA LYS A 181 -21.36 13.80 2.18
C LYS A 181 -22.58 14.63 1.78
N CYS A 182 -23.35 14.20 0.78
CA CYS A 182 -24.58 14.88 0.37
C CYS A 182 -25.64 14.80 1.46
N PRO A 183 -26.21 15.93 1.94
CA PRO A 183 -27.09 15.94 3.11
C PRO A 183 -28.49 15.36 2.85
N SER A 184 -28.91 15.18 1.60
CA SER A 184 -30.24 14.70 1.24
C SER A 184 -30.24 13.76 0.03
N ALA A 185 -31.30 12.93 -0.09
CA ALA A 185 -31.51 12.09 -1.24
C ALA A 185 -31.56 12.88 -2.58
N LYS A 186 -32.11 14.08 -2.57
CA LYS A 186 -32.14 14.99 -3.72
C LYS A 186 -30.71 15.33 -4.19
N GLU A 187 -29.83 15.63 -3.27
CA GLU A 187 -28.44 15.99 -3.60
C GLU A 187 -27.62 14.78 -4.04
N VAL A 188 -27.88 13.59 -3.47
CA VAL A 188 -27.29 12.34 -3.96
C VAL A 188 -27.66 12.08 -5.43
N TRP A 189 -28.94 12.27 -5.80
CA TRP A 189 -29.36 12.10 -7.20
C TRP A 189 -28.79 13.19 -8.11
N ASN A 190 -28.71 14.44 -7.63
CA ASN A 190 -28.02 15.50 -8.35
C ASN A 190 -26.54 15.18 -8.57
N PHE A 191 -25.88 14.62 -7.57
CA PHE A 191 -24.50 14.16 -7.68
C PHE A 191 -24.34 13.07 -8.76
N PHE A 192 -25.12 12.00 -8.70
CA PHE A 192 -24.99 10.89 -9.66
C PHE A 192 -25.35 11.32 -11.09
N VAL A 193 -26.52 11.94 -11.26
CA VAL A 193 -27.07 12.16 -12.60
C VAL A 193 -26.46 13.40 -13.27
N ARG A 194 -26.31 14.51 -12.54
CA ARG A 194 -25.77 15.74 -13.13
C ARG A 194 -24.25 15.80 -13.08
N ARG A 195 -23.67 15.67 -11.89
CA ARG A 195 -22.21 15.87 -11.74
C ARG A 195 -21.41 14.71 -12.33
N CYS A 196 -21.76 13.45 -12.02
CA CYS A 196 -21.00 12.31 -12.50
C CYS A 196 -21.31 11.90 -13.94
N LEU A 197 -22.57 11.99 -14.40
CA LEU A 197 -22.93 11.61 -15.76
C LEU A 197 -23.00 12.83 -16.70
N TYR A 198 -23.94 13.75 -16.47
CA TYR A 198 -24.23 14.78 -17.47
C TYR A 198 -23.08 15.75 -17.73
N GLU A 199 -22.38 16.23 -16.69
CA GLU A 199 -21.20 17.08 -16.89
C GLU A 199 -20.11 16.33 -17.67
N LYS A 200 -19.96 15.02 -17.44
CA LYS A 200 -19.01 14.19 -18.19
C LYS A 200 -19.47 13.95 -19.63
N ILE A 201 -20.79 13.84 -19.88
CA ILE A 201 -21.36 13.80 -21.23
C ILE A 201 -21.03 15.08 -21.99
N LEU A 202 -21.14 16.25 -21.35
CA LEU A 202 -20.74 17.53 -21.96
C LEU A 202 -19.24 17.55 -22.33
N ASP A 203 -18.38 16.95 -21.51
CA ASP A 203 -16.96 16.82 -21.86
C ASP A 203 -16.77 15.88 -23.05
N TYR A 204 -17.44 14.74 -23.05
CA TYR A 204 -17.36 13.79 -24.16
C TYR A 204 -17.93 14.35 -25.47
N SER A 205 -18.94 15.21 -25.42
CA SER A 205 -19.54 15.83 -26.61
C SER A 205 -18.58 16.70 -27.40
N LYS A 206 -17.46 17.14 -26.76
CA LYS A 206 -16.37 17.88 -27.44
C LYS A 206 -15.57 16.98 -28.40
N VAL A 207 -15.64 15.66 -28.22
CA VAL A 207 -14.86 14.66 -28.98
C VAL A 207 -15.77 13.70 -29.76
N TYR A 208 -16.93 13.38 -29.20
CA TYR A 208 -17.89 12.42 -29.74
C TYR A 208 -19.21 13.10 -30.09
N PRO A 209 -19.88 12.72 -31.19
CA PRO A 209 -21.15 13.33 -31.61
C PRO A 209 -22.32 12.85 -30.71
N ILE A 210 -22.40 13.36 -29.48
CA ILE A 210 -23.45 13.06 -28.52
C ILE A 210 -24.51 14.16 -28.56
N ASP A 211 -25.77 13.80 -28.68
CA ASP A 211 -26.89 14.73 -28.47
C ASP A 211 -27.05 15.02 -26.97
N THR A 212 -26.48 16.13 -26.53
CA THR A 212 -26.49 16.56 -25.13
C THR A 212 -27.87 17.02 -24.67
N GLU A 213 -28.75 17.48 -25.56
CA GLU A 213 -30.11 17.89 -25.22
C GLU A 213 -30.96 16.66 -24.88
N GLN A 214 -30.82 15.59 -25.67
CA GLN A 214 -31.46 14.31 -25.39
C GLN A 214 -31.04 13.67 -24.07
N CYS A 215 -29.78 13.89 -23.65
CA CYS A 215 -29.21 13.39 -22.40
C CYS A 215 -29.43 14.32 -21.20
N MET A 216 -30.06 15.48 -21.37
CA MET A 216 -30.16 16.49 -20.32
C MET A 216 -31.14 16.07 -19.22
N PRO A 217 -30.67 15.89 -17.97
CA PRO A 217 -31.57 15.61 -16.85
C PRO A 217 -32.30 16.86 -16.38
N SER A 218 -33.38 16.69 -15.63
CA SER A 218 -34.07 17.80 -14.97
C SER A 218 -33.17 18.58 -14.02
N SER A 219 -33.60 19.77 -13.62
CA SER A 219 -32.87 20.58 -12.63
C SER A 219 -32.83 19.94 -11.24
N ASN A 220 -33.73 18.99 -10.96
CA ASN A 220 -33.81 18.21 -9.73
C ASN A 220 -34.00 16.72 -10.05
N PRO A 221 -32.94 16.04 -10.47
CA PRO A 221 -33.07 14.66 -10.93
C PRO A 221 -33.54 13.71 -9.83
N ARG A 222 -34.30 12.70 -10.25
CA ARG A 222 -34.82 11.63 -9.41
C ARG A 222 -34.17 10.29 -9.83
N SER A 223 -34.45 9.25 -9.08
CA SER A 223 -33.88 7.91 -9.30
C SER A 223 -34.08 7.35 -10.72
N TYR A 224 -35.20 7.61 -11.35
CA TYR A 224 -35.51 7.13 -12.70
C TYR A 224 -34.73 7.86 -13.79
N GLU A 225 -34.31 9.10 -13.55
CA GLU A 225 -33.55 9.89 -14.54
C GLU A 225 -32.13 9.35 -14.77
N LEU A 226 -31.59 8.54 -13.87
CA LEU A 226 -30.37 7.79 -14.13
C LEU A 226 -30.58 6.84 -15.33
N GLU A 227 -31.65 6.03 -15.29
CA GLU A 227 -32.01 5.11 -16.37
C GLU A 227 -32.34 5.87 -17.66
N ASP A 228 -33.04 7.00 -17.57
CA ASP A 228 -33.36 7.83 -18.74
C ASP A 228 -32.10 8.35 -19.45
N VAL A 229 -31.11 8.86 -18.72
CA VAL A 229 -29.82 9.28 -19.29
C VAL A 229 -29.09 8.11 -19.93
N LEU A 230 -29.08 6.93 -19.29
CA LEU A 230 -28.46 5.73 -19.85
C LEU A 230 -29.13 5.28 -21.15
N ARG A 231 -30.47 5.37 -21.24
CA ARG A 231 -31.24 5.07 -22.44
C ARG A 231 -30.94 6.06 -23.57
N SER A 232 -30.87 7.35 -23.24
CA SER A 232 -30.52 8.38 -24.22
C SER A 232 -29.08 8.17 -24.77
N LEU A 233 -28.10 7.83 -23.93
CA LEU A 233 -26.77 7.45 -24.39
C LEU A 233 -26.80 6.23 -25.32
N LYS A 234 -27.61 5.22 -24.97
CA LYS A 234 -27.80 4.04 -25.83
C LYS A 234 -28.37 4.41 -27.19
N GLU A 235 -29.36 5.28 -27.26
CA GLU A 235 -29.96 5.76 -28.48
C GLU A 235 -28.99 6.57 -29.35
N CYS A 236 -28.09 7.30 -28.70
CA CYS A 236 -26.96 7.99 -29.34
C CYS A 236 -25.81 7.04 -29.78
N GLY A 237 -25.91 5.73 -29.54
CA GLY A 237 -24.91 4.76 -29.95
C GLY A 237 -23.75 4.60 -28.96
N TYR A 238 -23.95 4.97 -27.69
CA TYR A 238 -22.93 4.83 -26.65
C TYR A 238 -23.29 3.78 -25.60
N TYR A 239 -22.24 3.26 -24.95
CA TYR A 239 -22.36 2.28 -23.89
C TYR A 239 -21.58 2.76 -22.65
N PRO A 240 -22.26 3.19 -21.60
CA PRO A 240 -21.62 3.62 -20.37
C PRO A 240 -20.91 2.47 -19.66
N PHE A 241 -19.64 2.69 -19.29
CA PHE A 241 -18.93 1.92 -18.28
C PHE A 241 -18.83 2.77 -17.03
N ILE A 242 -19.53 2.39 -15.96
CA ILE A 242 -19.68 3.16 -14.74
C ILE A 242 -18.87 2.49 -13.64
N THR A 243 -17.92 3.21 -13.05
CA THR A 243 -17.14 2.79 -11.89
C THR A 243 -17.63 3.53 -10.66
N MET A 244 -17.85 2.80 -9.57
CA MET A 244 -18.27 3.34 -8.28
C MET A 244 -17.20 3.06 -7.25
N ASP A 245 -16.42 4.09 -6.90
CA ASP A 245 -15.37 3.98 -5.88
C ASP A 245 -15.96 4.18 -4.48
N GLU A 246 -15.22 3.72 -3.46
CA GLU A 246 -15.64 3.69 -2.05
C GLU A 246 -17.06 3.11 -1.86
N PHE A 247 -17.32 1.98 -2.54
CA PHE A 247 -18.64 1.35 -2.59
C PHE A 247 -19.18 0.90 -1.22
N SER A 248 -18.34 0.77 -0.22
CA SER A 248 -18.72 0.52 1.18
C SER A 248 -19.70 1.58 1.72
N HIS A 249 -19.60 2.83 1.26
CA HIS A 249 -20.53 3.92 1.63
C HIS A 249 -21.97 3.70 1.15
N MET A 250 -22.22 2.72 0.28
CA MET A 250 -23.57 2.35 -0.12
C MET A 250 -24.44 1.97 1.09
N LYS A 251 -23.86 1.30 2.10
CA LYS A 251 -24.57 0.97 3.34
C LYS A 251 -25.01 2.23 4.09
N THR A 252 -24.13 3.22 4.20
CA THR A 252 -24.42 4.51 4.83
C THR A 252 -25.51 5.27 4.10
N LEU A 253 -25.49 5.28 2.76
CA LEU A 253 -26.51 5.94 1.95
C LEU A 253 -27.87 5.27 2.10
N ILE A 254 -27.94 3.94 2.20
CA ILE A 254 -29.19 3.19 2.36
C ILE A 254 -29.70 3.30 3.81
N SER A 255 -28.83 3.12 4.82
CA SER A 255 -29.25 3.17 6.23
C SER A 255 -29.73 4.56 6.67
N SER A 256 -29.19 5.62 6.06
CA SER A 256 -29.66 7.00 6.28
C SER A 256 -30.92 7.37 5.48
N GLY A 257 -31.46 6.47 4.66
CA GLY A 257 -32.62 6.71 3.81
C GLY A 257 -32.39 7.64 2.61
N ARG A 258 -31.12 8.01 2.34
CA ARG A 258 -30.76 8.83 1.17
C ARG A 258 -30.83 8.04 -0.15
N LEU A 259 -30.59 6.74 -0.10
CA LEU A 259 -30.90 5.77 -1.14
C LEU A 259 -31.76 4.64 -0.58
N THR A 260 -32.31 3.84 -1.48
CA THR A 260 -33.00 2.58 -1.11
C THR A 260 -32.27 1.41 -1.74
N SER A 261 -32.42 0.20 -1.21
CA SER A 261 -31.86 -1.02 -1.83
C SER A 261 -32.38 -1.28 -3.23
N ALA A 262 -33.54 -0.70 -3.60
CA ALA A 262 -34.07 -0.71 -4.96
C ALA A 262 -33.10 -0.09 -5.99
N PHE A 263 -32.23 0.84 -5.56
CA PHE A 263 -31.19 1.39 -6.43
C PHE A 263 -30.24 0.29 -6.94
N LEU A 264 -29.77 -0.58 -6.07
CA LEU A 264 -28.92 -1.71 -6.47
C LEU A 264 -29.64 -2.68 -7.42
N HIS A 265 -30.96 -2.85 -7.22
CA HIS A 265 -31.77 -3.61 -8.17
C HIS A 265 -31.81 -2.94 -9.53
N THR A 266 -31.96 -1.61 -9.60
CA THR A 266 -31.92 -0.85 -10.86
C THR A 266 -30.57 -1.01 -11.57
N LEU A 267 -29.44 -0.84 -10.88
CA LEU A 267 -28.10 -1.04 -11.47
C LEU A 267 -27.94 -2.45 -12.04
N ARG A 268 -28.46 -3.46 -11.32
CA ARG A 268 -28.45 -4.84 -11.79
C ARG A 268 -29.30 -5.01 -13.05
N LYS A 269 -30.51 -4.45 -13.07
CA LYS A 269 -31.41 -4.46 -14.21
C LYS A 269 -30.73 -3.81 -15.42
N ASP A 270 -30.16 -2.61 -15.25
CA ASP A 270 -29.50 -1.85 -16.32
C ASP A 270 -28.35 -2.62 -16.94
N ALA A 271 -27.57 -3.33 -16.09
CA ALA A 271 -26.50 -4.21 -16.56
C ALA A 271 -27.06 -5.37 -17.42
N PHE A 272 -28.13 -6.05 -16.97
CA PHE A 272 -28.73 -7.17 -17.70
C PHE A 272 -29.42 -6.73 -19.01
N GLU A 273 -30.01 -5.54 -19.04
CA GLU A 273 -30.62 -4.96 -20.24
C GLU A 273 -29.59 -4.40 -21.22
N GLY A 274 -28.29 -4.42 -20.84
CA GLY A 274 -27.20 -3.89 -21.66
C GLY A 274 -27.31 -2.37 -21.85
N LEU A 275 -27.76 -1.65 -20.81
CA LEU A 275 -27.74 -0.19 -20.78
C LEU A 275 -26.42 0.35 -20.33
N ALA A 276 -25.77 -0.30 -19.35
CA ALA A 276 -24.46 0.08 -18.83
C ALA A 276 -23.70 -1.13 -18.30
N SER A 277 -22.38 -1.01 -18.15
CA SER A 277 -21.54 -1.91 -17.36
C SER A 277 -21.14 -1.23 -16.07
N PHE A 278 -20.97 -2.01 -15.00
CA PHE A 278 -20.59 -1.49 -13.68
C PHE A 278 -19.36 -2.19 -13.13
N MET A 279 -18.57 -1.43 -12.38
CA MET A 279 -17.49 -1.94 -11.54
C MET A 279 -17.56 -1.24 -10.19
N TYR A 280 -17.64 -2.03 -9.12
CA TYR A 280 -17.70 -1.53 -7.75
C TYR A 280 -16.33 -1.68 -7.11
N ILE A 281 -15.85 -0.62 -6.46
CA ILE A 281 -14.53 -0.57 -5.86
C ILE A 281 -14.68 -0.26 -4.38
N GLY A 282 -13.94 -0.93 -3.53
CA GLY A 282 -13.96 -0.65 -2.09
C GLY A 282 -12.86 -1.33 -1.31
N THR A 283 -12.90 -1.12 -0.01
CA THR A 283 -12.03 -1.78 0.94
C THR A 283 -12.61 -3.14 1.35
N TYR A 284 -12.00 -3.81 2.34
CA TYR A 284 -12.53 -5.07 2.86
C TYR A 284 -13.92 -4.94 3.50
N ASP A 285 -14.34 -3.73 3.87
CA ASP A 285 -15.67 -3.45 4.41
C ASP A 285 -16.79 -3.76 3.40
N ILE A 286 -16.44 -3.92 2.13
CA ILE A 286 -17.39 -4.41 1.10
C ILE A 286 -17.90 -5.83 1.42
N ASN A 287 -17.16 -6.62 2.19
CA ASN A 287 -17.61 -7.93 2.65
C ASN A 287 -18.82 -7.81 3.60
N ASP A 288 -18.88 -6.73 4.37
CA ASP A 288 -20.04 -6.44 5.23
C ASP A 288 -21.28 -6.15 4.39
N LEU A 289 -21.14 -5.51 3.23
CA LEU A 289 -22.20 -5.33 2.27
C LEU A 289 -22.65 -6.67 1.65
N LEU A 290 -21.68 -7.54 1.31
CA LEU A 290 -21.95 -8.85 0.72
C LEU A 290 -22.66 -9.79 1.69
N THR A 291 -22.56 -9.56 2.99
CA THR A 291 -23.19 -10.35 4.05
C THR A 291 -24.39 -9.65 4.70
N ASP A 292 -24.63 -8.38 4.37
CA ASP A 292 -25.70 -7.58 4.97
C ASP A 292 -27.10 -8.08 4.58
N LYS A 293 -27.83 -8.57 5.59
CA LYS A 293 -29.23 -9.03 5.46
C LYS A 293 -30.23 -7.96 5.89
N GLN A 294 -29.81 -6.98 6.66
CA GLN A 294 -30.70 -5.99 7.28
C GLN A 294 -31.33 -5.07 6.23
N TYR A 295 -30.55 -4.62 5.25
CA TYR A 295 -30.99 -3.70 4.22
C TYR A 295 -31.24 -4.37 2.86
N GLY A 296 -31.12 -5.71 2.78
CA GLY A 296 -31.37 -6.47 1.55
C GLY A 296 -30.28 -6.28 0.46
N ILE A 297 -29.11 -5.80 0.83
CA ILE A 297 -28.02 -5.50 -0.10
C ILE A 297 -27.43 -6.78 -0.68
N THR A 298 -27.21 -7.80 0.17
CA THR A 298 -26.62 -9.09 -0.22
C THR A 298 -27.28 -9.70 -1.45
N GLY A 299 -28.62 -9.75 -1.47
CA GLY A 299 -29.36 -10.35 -2.58
C GLY A 299 -29.17 -9.63 -3.92
N GLN A 300 -28.79 -8.35 -3.90
CA GLN A 300 -28.59 -7.56 -5.10
C GLN A 300 -27.17 -7.70 -5.67
N LEU A 301 -26.21 -8.08 -4.85
CA LEU A 301 -24.78 -8.20 -5.24
C LEU A 301 -24.33 -9.63 -5.56
N THR A 302 -25.18 -10.64 -5.36
CA THR A 302 -24.86 -12.08 -5.59
C THR A 302 -24.45 -12.41 -7.02
N HIS A 303 -24.83 -11.60 -8.00
CA HIS A 303 -24.47 -11.78 -9.41
C HIS A 303 -23.09 -11.19 -9.78
N CYS A 304 -22.50 -10.41 -8.90
CA CYS A 304 -21.21 -9.78 -9.13
C CYS A 304 -20.04 -10.79 -9.03
N ILE A 305 -18.94 -10.49 -9.71
CA ILE A 305 -17.69 -11.26 -9.62
C ILE A 305 -16.79 -10.52 -8.67
N SER A 306 -16.54 -11.09 -7.49
CA SER A 306 -15.62 -10.50 -6.53
C SER A 306 -14.17 -10.78 -6.90
N TYR A 307 -13.32 -9.76 -6.85
CA TYR A 307 -11.90 -9.86 -7.05
C TYR A 307 -11.16 -9.10 -5.96
N GLN A 308 -10.32 -9.82 -5.21
CA GLN A 308 -9.48 -9.23 -4.18
C GLN A 308 -8.17 -8.78 -4.80
N LEU A 309 -7.86 -7.49 -4.63
CA LEU A 309 -6.58 -6.92 -5.03
C LEU A 309 -5.59 -7.02 -3.87
N ASN A 310 -4.56 -7.80 -4.07
CA ASN A 310 -3.49 -7.99 -3.11
C ASN A 310 -2.31 -7.04 -3.39
N GLU A 311 -1.27 -7.11 -2.57
CA GLU A 311 0.06 -6.54 -2.83
C GLU A 311 0.63 -7.00 -4.19
N ILE A 312 1.61 -6.31 -4.73
CA ILE A 312 2.35 -6.76 -5.92
C ILE A 312 3.44 -7.76 -5.50
N ASP A 313 3.89 -8.58 -6.44
CA ASP A 313 5.02 -9.47 -6.17
C ASP A 313 6.35 -8.70 -6.07
N LYS A 314 7.38 -9.37 -5.51
CA LYS A 314 8.69 -8.74 -5.32
C LYS A 314 9.35 -8.30 -6.62
N ALA A 315 9.13 -9.00 -7.74
CA ALA A 315 9.72 -8.65 -9.02
C ALA A 315 9.12 -7.33 -9.53
N ALA A 316 7.78 -7.22 -9.52
CA ALA A 316 7.07 -6.00 -9.87
C ALA A 316 7.40 -4.83 -8.90
N ALA A 317 7.61 -5.12 -7.61
CA ALA A 317 8.05 -4.12 -6.64
C ALA A 317 9.44 -3.57 -7.00
N LYS A 318 10.40 -4.43 -7.37
CA LYS A 318 11.74 -4.02 -7.82
C LYS A 318 11.69 -3.24 -9.15
N GLU A 319 10.82 -3.61 -10.08
CA GLU A 319 10.59 -2.82 -11.30
C GLU A 319 10.06 -1.42 -10.98
N LEU A 320 9.10 -1.30 -10.05
CA LEU A 320 8.56 -0.01 -9.60
C LEU A 320 9.63 0.86 -8.92
N MET A 321 10.55 0.27 -8.17
CA MET A 321 11.68 1.01 -7.56
C MET A 321 12.64 1.54 -8.62
N ASN A 322 12.86 0.81 -9.69
CA ASN A 322 13.87 1.10 -10.71
C ASN A 322 13.35 1.97 -11.87
N ILE A 323 12.21 2.64 -11.76
CA ILE A 323 11.60 3.45 -12.84
C ILE A 323 12.47 4.62 -13.31
N LEU A 324 13.41 5.08 -12.50
CA LEU A 324 14.35 6.15 -12.87
C LEU A 324 15.62 5.62 -13.55
N GLY A 325 15.75 4.29 -13.66
CA GLY A 325 16.91 3.65 -14.29
C GLY A 325 18.23 4.12 -13.66
N ASP A 326 19.15 4.53 -14.50
CA ASP A 326 20.47 4.96 -14.04
C ASP A 326 20.51 6.30 -13.27
N LYS A 327 19.41 7.06 -13.23
CA LYS A 327 19.39 8.33 -12.48
C LYS A 327 19.36 8.12 -10.97
N LEU A 328 18.71 7.05 -10.51
CA LEU A 328 18.68 6.64 -9.11
C LEU A 328 18.67 5.12 -9.02
N VAL A 329 19.65 4.56 -8.35
CA VAL A 329 19.87 3.11 -8.25
C VAL A 329 19.76 2.67 -6.80
N PHE A 330 18.90 1.71 -6.53
CA PHE A 330 18.78 1.07 -5.23
C PHE A 330 19.64 -0.20 -5.18
N THR A 331 20.45 -0.36 -4.14
CA THR A 331 21.17 -1.63 -3.92
C THR A 331 20.19 -2.78 -3.66
N GLU A 332 20.61 -4.01 -3.84
CA GLU A 332 19.73 -5.17 -3.63
C GLU A 332 19.22 -5.25 -2.18
N GLU A 333 20.08 -4.97 -1.20
CA GLU A 333 19.70 -4.90 0.21
C GLU A 333 18.66 -3.80 0.47
N ALA A 334 18.81 -2.63 -0.17
CA ALA A 334 17.83 -1.55 -0.04
C ALA A 334 16.49 -1.95 -0.67
N GLN A 335 16.49 -2.58 -1.84
CA GLN A 335 15.27 -3.06 -2.48
C GLN A 335 14.54 -4.12 -1.62
N ASP A 336 15.29 -5.06 -1.06
CA ASP A 336 14.70 -6.09 -0.20
C ASP A 336 14.15 -5.49 1.11
N LEU A 337 14.83 -4.49 1.67
CA LEU A 337 14.32 -3.77 2.84
C LEU A 337 13.07 -2.95 2.48
N ILE A 338 13.02 -2.27 1.33
CA ILE A 338 11.82 -1.55 0.88
C ILE A 338 10.65 -2.52 0.72
N CYS A 339 10.87 -3.70 0.11
CA CYS A 339 9.83 -4.73 0.00
C CYS A 339 9.27 -5.14 1.37
N LYS A 340 10.15 -5.31 2.36
CA LYS A 340 9.76 -5.67 3.73
C LYS A 340 9.01 -4.52 4.42
N LEU A 341 9.54 -3.30 4.37
CA LEU A 341 8.94 -2.12 4.99
C LEU A 341 7.57 -1.80 4.42
N SER A 342 7.41 -1.91 3.10
CA SER A 342 6.17 -1.60 2.38
C SER A 342 5.17 -2.77 2.35
N GLY A 343 5.58 -4.00 2.70
CA GLY A 343 4.80 -5.21 2.45
C GLY A 343 4.47 -5.42 0.97
N CYS A 344 5.28 -4.87 0.07
CA CYS A 344 5.03 -4.82 -1.38
C CYS A 344 3.70 -4.14 -1.77
N VAL A 345 3.18 -3.26 -0.92
CA VAL A 345 2.03 -2.39 -1.26
C VAL A 345 2.54 -1.22 -2.10
N PRO A 346 2.05 -1.01 -3.34
CA PRO A 346 2.61 -0.05 -4.29
C PRO A 346 2.75 1.37 -3.75
N TYR A 347 1.78 1.82 -2.99
CA TYR A 347 1.78 3.15 -2.39
C TYR A 347 2.96 3.38 -1.43
N PHE A 348 3.23 2.43 -0.53
CA PHE A 348 4.34 2.57 0.42
C PHE A 348 5.69 2.48 -0.28
N ILE A 349 5.79 1.64 -1.33
CA ILE A 349 6.99 1.62 -2.19
C ILE A 349 7.23 3.00 -2.78
N GLN A 350 6.20 3.62 -3.35
CA GLN A 350 6.33 4.92 -3.99
C GLN A 350 6.72 6.02 -3.01
N ILE A 351 6.11 6.06 -1.83
CA ILE A 351 6.47 7.04 -0.79
C ILE A 351 7.93 6.88 -0.36
N ILE A 352 8.37 5.66 -0.10
CA ILE A 352 9.77 5.42 0.28
C ILE A 352 10.69 5.86 -0.86
N CYS A 353 10.42 5.45 -2.11
CA CYS A 353 11.24 5.79 -3.27
C CYS A 353 11.24 7.28 -3.57
N GLN A 354 10.09 7.96 -3.43
CA GLN A 354 9.98 9.41 -3.60
C GLN A 354 10.89 10.15 -2.59
N ASN A 355 10.83 9.78 -1.32
CA ASN A 355 11.67 10.38 -0.29
C ASN A 355 13.15 10.02 -0.47
N CYS A 356 13.48 8.81 -0.95
CA CYS A 356 14.83 8.48 -1.38
C CYS A 356 15.29 9.35 -2.55
N GLY A 357 14.40 9.70 -3.48
CA GLY A 357 14.68 10.62 -4.58
C GLY A 357 15.03 12.02 -4.07
N TYR A 358 14.25 12.58 -3.15
CA TYR A 358 14.56 13.88 -2.51
C TYR A 358 15.87 13.83 -1.72
N TYR A 359 16.07 12.78 -0.94
CA TYR A 359 17.34 12.55 -0.22
C TYR A 359 18.53 12.53 -1.19
N ALA A 360 18.40 11.86 -2.33
CA ALA A 360 19.44 11.75 -3.35
C ALA A 360 19.77 13.11 -3.98
N ILE A 361 18.75 13.96 -4.23
CA ILE A 361 18.93 15.33 -4.73
C ILE A 361 19.70 16.18 -3.71
N ASP A 362 19.26 16.19 -2.45
CA ASP A 362 19.82 17.01 -1.39
C ASP A 362 21.29 16.64 -1.09
N HIS A 363 21.60 15.34 -1.13
CA HIS A 363 22.93 14.82 -0.86
C HIS A 363 23.78 14.60 -2.13
N LYS A 364 23.24 14.96 -3.31
CA LYS A 364 23.89 14.77 -4.64
C LYS A 364 24.34 13.33 -4.87
N ARG A 365 23.51 12.37 -4.50
CA ARG A 365 23.79 10.94 -4.61
C ARG A 365 23.01 10.30 -5.77
N ARG A 366 23.57 9.22 -6.30
CA ARG A 366 22.94 8.38 -7.31
C ARG A 366 22.52 7.02 -6.75
N PHE A 367 23.21 6.54 -5.74
CA PHE A 367 22.97 5.24 -5.12
C PHE A 367 22.30 5.38 -3.77
N ILE A 368 21.26 4.57 -3.54
CA ILE A 368 20.61 4.40 -2.23
C ILE A 368 20.90 2.99 -1.74
N GLY A 369 21.75 2.91 -0.76
CA GLY A 369 22.04 1.68 -0.01
C GLY A 369 21.25 1.60 1.28
N TYR A 370 21.60 0.60 2.10
CA TYR A 370 20.96 0.40 3.40
C TYR A 370 21.08 1.62 4.33
N PRO A 371 22.25 2.28 4.48
CA PRO A 371 22.38 3.42 5.39
C PRO A 371 21.52 4.61 4.98
N GLU A 372 21.53 4.98 3.70
CA GLU A 372 20.74 6.08 3.16
C GLU A 372 19.24 5.83 3.34
N LEU A 373 18.82 4.59 3.07
CA LEU A 373 17.44 4.19 3.25
C LEU A 373 16.99 4.28 4.71
N ILE A 374 17.84 3.89 5.67
CA ILE A 374 17.51 4.01 7.10
C ILE A 374 17.33 5.48 7.50
N GLU A 375 18.15 6.41 6.99
CA GLU A 375 17.97 7.84 7.26
C GLU A 375 16.62 8.34 6.71
N VAL A 376 16.27 7.94 5.51
CA VAL A 376 14.94 8.26 4.91
C VAL A 376 13.80 7.68 5.76
N ILE A 377 13.93 6.45 6.23
CA ILE A 377 12.90 5.81 7.06
C ILE A 377 12.74 6.52 8.40
N LYS A 378 13.80 6.96 9.03
CA LYS A 378 13.74 7.76 10.28
C LYS A 378 12.92 9.04 10.10
N VAL A 379 13.08 9.73 8.97
CA VAL A 379 12.28 10.91 8.64
C VAL A 379 10.80 10.51 8.46
N LEU A 380 10.54 9.46 7.69
CA LEU A 380 9.17 8.99 7.41
C LEU A 380 8.43 8.54 8.67
N THR A 381 9.13 7.95 9.64
CA THR A 381 8.54 7.46 10.89
C THR A 381 8.49 8.51 12.00
N GLY A 382 9.07 9.69 11.79
CA GLY A 382 9.10 10.77 12.78
C GLY A 382 10.18 10.62 13.84
N GLU A 383 11.19 9.73 13.64
CA GLU A 383 12.34 9.62 14.55
C GLU A 383 13.23 10.86 14.54
N THR A 384 13.23 11.61 13.45
CA THR A 384 13.99 12.85 13.30
C THR A 384 13.05 14.00 13.00
N GLU A 385 13.08 15.04 13.82
CA GLU A 385 12.36 16.30 13.62
C GLU A 385 12.98 17.08 12.45
N LEU A 386 12.62 16.75 11.22
CA LEU A 386 13.11 17.50 10.06
C LEU A 386 12.06 18.47 9.47
N TYR A 387 10.80 18.37 9.83
CA TYR A 387 9.75 19.30 9.41
C TYR A 387 8.61 19.38 10.45
N ASP A 388 8.04 20.58 10.62
CA ASP A 388 6.96 20.97 11.55
C ASP A 388 5.59 20.27 11.30
N ASP A 389 5.53 19.23 10.49
CA ASP A 389 4.28 18.54 10.15
C ASP A 389 4.23 17.12 10.72
N GLU A 390 3.03 16.73 11.15
CA GLU A 390 2.69 15.34 11.49
C GLU A 390 3.32 14.35 10.51
N SER A 391 3.98 13.32 11.01
CA SER A 391 4.66 12.35 10.17
C SER A 391 3.71 11.85 9.07
N LEU A 392 4.21 11.68 7.87
CA LEU A 392 3.41 11.17 6.76
C LEU A 392 2.71 9.85 7.12
N ILE A 393 3.39 9.01 7.90
CA ILE A 393 2.86 7.72 8.36
C ILE A 393 1.76 7.91 9.41
N GLN A 394 1.82 8.93 10.25
CA GLN A 394 0.73 9.25 11.17
C GLN A 394 -0.57 9.57 10.41
N ARG A 395 -0.51 10.40 9.38
CA ARG A 395 -1.68 10.67 8.50
C ARG A 395 -2.20 9.40 7.82
N LEU A 396 -1.29 8.49 7.47
CA LEU A 396 -1.63 7.23 6.81
C LEU A 396 -2.26 6.22 7.77
N THR A 397 -1.77 6.17 9.01
CA THR A 397 -2.29 5.28 10.06
C THR A 397 -3.63 5.75 10.58
N ILE A 398 -3.78 7.05 10.86
CA ILE A 398 -5.06 7.65 11.26
C ILE A 398 -6.15 7.25 10.28
N ASN A 399 -5.97 7.54 8.98
CA ASN A 399 -6.96 7.19 7.95
C ASN A 399 -7.20 5.68 7.82
N THR A 400 -6.22 4.83 8.15
CA THR A 400 -6.37 3.38 8.05
C THR A 400 -7.10 2.79 9.26
N PHE A 401 -6.98 3.42 10.44
CA PHE A 401 -7.53 2.92 11.70
C PHE A 401 -8.79 3.67 12.15
N GLU A 402 -8.96 4.95 11.78
CA GLU A 402 -10.11 5.77 12.16
C GLU A 402 -11.32 5.65 11.22
N ASP A 403 -11.12 5.28 9.95
CA ASP A 403 -12.19 5.15 8.94
C ASP A 403 -13.20 4.03 9.24
N ASN A 404 -13.03 3.32 10.35
CA ASN A 404 -13.98 2.31 10.74
C ASN A 404 -14.91 2.88 11.79
N GLN A 405 -16.20 2.87 11.47
CA GLN A 405 -17.32 3.02 12.40
C GLN A 405 -17.29 1.88 13.44
N TYR A 406 -16.27 1.90 14.31
CA TYR A 406 -16.32 1.12 15.53
C TYR A 406 -17.38 1.76 16.42
N SER A 407 -18.23 0.94 17.01
CA SER A 407 -19.05 1.36 18.15
C SER A 407 -18.12 2.02 19.16
N ALA A 408 -18.55 3.14 19.72
CA ALA A 408 -17.76 3.95 20.64
C ALA A 408 -17.09 3.07 21.72
N GLY A 409 -15.75 2.93 21.64
CA GLY A 409 -14.92 2.12 22.53
C GLY A 409 -13.96 1.13 21.89
N ASP A 410 -14.14 0.78 20.60
CA ASP A 410 -13.36 -0.30 19.95
C ASP A 410 -12.05 0.12 19.23
N PRO A 411 -11.78 1.41 18.86
CA PRO A 411 -10.56 1.75 18.10
C PRO A 411 -9.28 1.44 18.86
N ASP A 412 -9.27 1.57 20.17
CA ASP A 412 -8.09 1.43 21.01
C ASP A 412 -7.51 0.02 21.01
N TYR A 413 -8.35 -1.02 20.88
CA TYR A 413 -7.87 -2.41 20.89
C TYR A 413 -7.09 -2.78 19.63
N VAL A 414 -7.50 -2.27 18.48
CA VAL A 414 -6.83 -2.53 17.20
C VAL A 414 -5.45 -1.87 17.18
N LEU A 415 -5.38 -0.61 17.59
CA LEU A 415 -4.13 0.12 17.72
C LEU A 415 -3.26 -0.47 18.84
N GLY A 416 -3.89 -0.83 19.98
CA GLY A 416 -3.23 -1.50 21.09
C GLY A 416 -2.55 -2.81 20.70
N LEU A 417 -3.17 -3.60 19.80
CA LEU A 417 -2.56 -4.83 19.30
C LEU A 417 -1.34 -4.54 18.42
N ILE A 418 -1.42 -3.56 17.50
CA ILE A 418 -0.29 -3.19 16.66
C ILE A 418 0.87 -2.63 17.50
N ALA A 419 0.56 -1.76 18.47
CA ALA A 419 1.55 -1.22 19.39
C ALA A 419 2.19 -2.32 20.25
N SER A 420 1.42 -3.32 20.68
CA SER A 420 1.94 -4.48 21.42
C SER A 420 2.90 -5.33 20.61
N ILE A 421 2.55 -5.64 19.35
CA ILE A 421 3.43 -6.37 18.42
C ILE A 421 4.71 -5.56 18.16
N SER A 422 4.57 -4.23 18.00
CA SER A 422 5.72 -3.32 17.84
C SER A 422 6.62 -3.32 19.05
N TYR A 423 6.04 -3.22 20.25
CA TYR A 423 6.77 -3.21 21.51
C TYR A 423 7.55 -4.52 21.76
N LEU A 424 6.93 -5.68 21.48
CA LEU A 424 7.59 -6.98 21.62
C LEU A 424 8.70 -7.20 20.59
N ASN A 425 8.68 -6.48 19.47
CA ASN A 425 9.71 -6.48 18.43
C ASN A 425 10.64 -5.24 18.47
N ARG A 426 10.63 -4.45 19.56
CA ARG A 426 11.34 -3.15 19.62
C ARG A 426 12.84 -3.24 19.41
N ASP A 427 13.45 -4.32 19.87
CA ASP A 427 14.92 -4.50 19.83
C ASP A 427 15.39 -5.09 18.49
N CYS A 428 14.47 -5.48 17.59
CA CYS A 428 14.81 -6.09 16.32
C CYS A 428 15.58 -5.13 15.39
N ASP A 429 15.19 -3.85 15.36
CA ASP A 429 15.80 -2.86 14.46
C ASP A 429 17.21 -2.51 14.90
N ASP A 430 17.43 -2.35 16.21
CA ASP A 430 18.73 -1.97 16.79
C ASP A 430 19.73 -3.11 16.64
N ASN A 431 19.25 -4.34 16.60
CA ASN A 431 20.03 -5.57 16.49
C ASN A 431 20.12 -6.11 15.06
N ASN A 432 19.52 -5.43 14.06
CA ASN A 432 19.38 -5.92 12.69
C ASN A 432 18.74 -7.33 12.59
N VAL A 433 17.94 -7.69 13.59
CA VAL A 433 17.18 -8.94 13.61
C VAL A 433 15.84 -8.69 12.92
N PRO A 434 15.39 -9.54 12.00
CA PRO A 434 14.06 -9.38 11.42
C PRO A 434 13.00 -9.50 12.52
N PRO A 435 11.93 -8.66 12.50
CA PRO A 435 10.80 -8.85 13.40
C PRO A 435 10.23 -10.26 13.20
N HIS A 436 9.84 -10.88 14.30
CA HIS A 436 9.26 -12.21 14.32
C HIS A 436 7.75 -12.14 14.60
N GLY A 437 7.05 -13.20 14.22
CA GLY A 437 5.65 -13.33 14.57
C GLY A 437 5.48 -13.49 16.09
N ILE A 438 4.50 -12.77 16.66
CA ILE A 438 4.19 -12.81 18.10
C ILE A 438 3.03 -13.75 18.35
N ALA A 439 3.20 -14.68 19.29
CA ALA A 439 2.16 -15.61 19.68
C ALA A 439 1.05 -14.93 20.50
N ILE A 440 -0.18 -15.43 20.39
CA ILE A 440 -1.32 -14.88 21.12
C ILE A 440 -1.11 -14.90 22.64
N ASP A 441 -0.45 -15.94 23.16
CA ASP A 441 -0.18 -16.08 24.60
C ASP A 441 0.78 -14.99 25.12
N GLU A 442 1.70 -14.51 24.28
CA GLU A 442 2.61 -13.41 24.63
C GLU A 442 1.84 -12.08 24.70
N LEU A 443 0.95 -11.86 23.74
CA LEU A 443 0.07 -10.69 23.73
C LEU A 443 -0.88 -10.70 24.92
N GLU A 444 -1.48 -11.85 25.23
CA GLU A 444 -2.35 -12.02 26.42
C GLU A 444 -1.60 -11.71 27.71
N LYS A 445 -0.41 -12.25 27.90
CA LYS A 445 0.43 -11.99 29.09
C LYS A 445 0.74 -10.50 29.21
N LEU A 446 1.10 -9.86 28.11
CA LEU A 446 1.37 -8.41 28.10
C LEU A 446 0.12 -7.64 28.56
N TRP A 447 -1.04 -7.87 27.96
CA TRP A 447 -2.27 -7.13 28.28
C TRP A 447 -2.78 -7.41 29.69
N ILE A 448 -2.68 -8.63 30.19
CA ILE A 448 -3.03 -8.99 31.56
C ILE A 448 -2.12 -8.25 32.57
N ASN A 449 -0.83 -8.14 32.28
CA ASN A 449 0.10 -7.38 33.13
C ASN A 449 -0.26 -5.89 33.25
N TYR A 450 -0.93 -5.35 32.23
CA TYR A 450 -1.50 -3.99 32.26
C TYR A 450 -2.93 -3.92 32.82
N GLY A 451 -3.48 -5.01 33.33
CA GLY A 451 -4.78 -5.04 34.01
C GLY A 451 -6.00 -5.22 33.10
N ILE A 452 -5.80 -5.59 31.81
CA ILE A 452 -6.92 -5.82 30.88
C ILE A 452 -7.50 -7.22 31.15
N SER A 453 -8.65 -7.28 31.82
CA SER A 453 -9.24 -8.53 32.33
C SER A 453 -9.77 -9.47 31.24
N ASN A 454 -10.19 -8.95 30.10
CA ASN A 454 -10.72 -9.73 28.96
C ASN A 454 -9.75 -9.75 27.78
N ALA A 455 -8.42 -9.72 28.03
CA ALA A 455 -7.37 -9.61 27.01
C ALA A 455 -7.58 -10.56 25.83
N LYS A 456 -7.83 -11.83 26.08
CA LYS A 456 -8.03 -12.83 25.02
C LYS A 456 -9.17 -12.50 24.05
N TYR A 457 -10.27 -12.02 24.57
CA TYR A 457 -11.42 -11.62 23.76
C TYR A 457 -11.08 -10.44 22.86
N TYR A 458 -10.54 -9.38 23.43
CA TYR A 458 -10.22 -8.16 22.69
C TYR A 458 -9.09 -8.37 21.67
N ILE A 459 -8.05 -9.14 22.03
CA ILE A 459 -6.99 -9.52 21.10
C ILE A 459 -7.58 -10.33 19.95
N GLY A 460 -8.48 -11.30 20.24
CA GLY A 460 -9.14 -12.10 19.20
C GLY A 460 -9.95 -11.26 18.22
N GLU A 461 -10.72 -10.29 18.71
CA GLU A 461 -11.47 -9.37 17.84
C GLU A 461 -10.54 -8.44 17.04
N ALA A 462 -9.50 -7.86 17.66
CA ALA A 462 -8.52 -7.04 16.97
C ALA A 462 -7.78 -7.83 15.86
N ILE A 463 -7.40 -9.10 16.14
CA ILE A 463 -6.80 -9.99 15.13
C ILE A 463 -7.74 -10.21 13.95
N LYS A 464 -9.03 -10.48 14.20
CA LYS A 464 -10.00 -10.65 13.11
C LYS A 464 -10.09 -9.43 12.22
N ILE A 465 -10.18 -8.25 12.82
CA ILE A 465 -10.24 -6.97 12.11
C ILE A 465 -8.97 -6.76 11.30
N LEU A 466 -7.79 -6.88 11.90
CA LEU A 466 -6.53 -6.64 11.23
C LEU A 466 -6.22 -7.70 10.14
N LYS A 467 -6.62 -8.95 10.35
CA LYS A 467 -6.54 -10.00 9.32
C LYS A 467 -7.50 -9.71 8.15
N SER A 468 -8.73 -9.30 8.43
CA SER A 468 -9.70 -8.95 7.38
C SER A 468 -9.20 -7.79 6.53
N LYS A 469 -8.49 -6.84 7.14
CA LYS A 469 -7.85 -5.70 6.47
C LYS A 469 -6.47 -6.02 5.87
N LYS A 470 -5.97 -7.25 6.02
CA LYS A 470 -4.61 -7.63 5.56
C LYS A 470 -3.48 -6.75 6.12
N ILE A 471 -3.67 -6.19 7.30
CA ILE A 471 -2.61 -5.49 8.04
C ILE A 471 -1.77 -6.49 8.82
N LEU A 472 -2.43 -7.55 9.29
CA LEU A 472 -1.81 -8.62 10.07
C LEU A 472 -1.83 -9.93 9.28
N ARG A 473 -0.70 -10.64 9.26
CA ARG A 473 -0.58 -12.00 8.73
C ARG A 473 -0.48 -12.98 9.89
N ALA A 474 -1.21 -14.10 9.81
CA ALA A 474 -0.97 -15.24 10.67
C ALA A 474 0.03 -16.17 10.01
N ASN A 475 0.96 -16.69 10.79
CA ASN A 475 1.86 -17.76 10.40
C ASN A 475 1.31 -19.06 11.00
N ASP A 476 0.52 -19.78 10.20
CA ASP A 476 -0.22 -20.96 10.64
C ASP A 476 0.62 -22.25 10.53
N ASP A 477 1.88 -22.15 10.04
CA ASP A 477 2.80 -23.30 9.90
C ASP A 477 3.44 -23.73 11.24
N GLU A 478 3.28 -22.92 12.29
CA GLU A 478 3.76 -23.21 13.63
C GLU A 478 2.69 -23.90 14.49
N LEU A 479 3.14 -24.67 15.50
CA LEU A 479 2.24 -25.33 16.47
C LEU A 479 1.31 -24.35 17.20
N ILE A 480 1.78 -23.11 17.39
CA ILE A 480 1.01 -21.99 17.94
C ILE A 480 1.04 -20.89 16.87
N PRO A 481 -0.12 -20.43 16.37
CA PRO A 481 -0.15 -19.36 15.38
C PRO A 481 0.54 -18.09 15.91
N THR A 482 1.43 -17.54 15.10
CA THR A 482 2.07 -16.26 15.38
C THR A 482 1.54 -15.19 14.41
N PHE A 483 1.62 -13.94 14.82
CA PHE A 483 1.06 -12.80 14.09
C PHE A 483 2.15 -11.78 13.81
N GLU A 484 2.23 -11.34 12.56
CA GLU A 484 3.18 -10.31 12.11
C GLU A 484 2.46 -9.19 11.35
N ILE A 485 3.00 -7.98 11.44
CA ILE A 485 2.52 -6.82 10.69
C ILE A 485 3.09 -6.90 9.27
N ILE A 486 2.21 -6.87 8.25
CA ILE A 486 2.60 -7.02 6.84
C ILE A 486 3.41 -5.82 6.36
N VAL A 487 2.99 -4.60 6.72
CA VAL A 487 3.68 -3.35 6.39
C VAL A 487 4.52 -2.93 7.58
N ASP A 488 5.80 -3.25 7.58
CA ASP A 488 6.72 -3.02 8.71
C ASP A 488 6.88 -1.53 9.07
N LEU A 489 6.56 -0.63 8.14
CA LEU A 489 6.50 0.81 8.43
C LEU A 489 5.54 1.15 9.57
N TYR A 490 4.40 0.45 9.69
CA TYR A 490 3.46 0.66 10.81
C TYR A 490 4.10 0.28 12.14
N ARG A 491 4.85 -0.81 12.18
CA ARG A 491 5.56 -1.24 13.38
C ARG A 491 6.60 -0.22 13.81
N ARG A 492 7.39 0.30 12.85
CA ARG A 492 8.42 1.31 13.12
C ARG A 492 7.82 2.63 13.58
N TRP A 493 6.75 3.07 12.95
CA TRP A 493 6.00 4.23 13.40
C TRP A 493 5.45 4.04 14.83
N CYS A 494 4.83 2.90 15.14
CA CYS A 494 4.37 2.61 16.50
C CYS A 494 5.50 2.62 17.54
N LYS A 495 6.71 2.17 17.16
CA LYS A 495 7.88 2.23 18.06
C LYS A 495 8.23 3.67 18.44
N VAL A 496 8.04 4.62 17.54
CA VAL A 496 8.31 6.05 17.76
C VAL A 496 7.18 6.71 18.54
N GLU A 497 5.93 6.55 18.07
CA GLU A 497 4.76 7.20 18.63
C GLU A 497 4.38 6.63 20.02
N TYR A 498 4.56 5.32 20.19
CA TYR A 498 4.25 4.58 21.41
C TYR A 498 5.49 3.84 21.93
N PRO A 499 6.56 4.55 22.35
CA PRO A 499 7.80 3.93 22.81
C PRO A 499 7.59 3.03 24.03
N ASN A 500 6.57 3.38 24.83
CA ASN A 500 6.02 2.52 25.89
C ASN A 500 4.56 2.21 25.58
N VAL A 501 4.24 0.94 25.47
CA VAL A 501 2.88 0.46 25.23
C VAL A 501 1.90 0.86 26.37
N ASP A 502 2.42 1.33 27.51
CA ASP A 502 1.70 1.77 28.70
C ASP A 502 0.64 2.81 28.39
N LEU A 503 0.94 3.80 27.54
CA LEU A 503 0.04 4.89 27.23
C LEU A 503 -1.25 4.38 26.57
N ILE A 504 -1.08 3.49 25.59
CA ILE A 504 -2.21 2.97 24.83
C ILE A 504 -2.99 1.90 25.60
N LEU A 505 -2.31 0.99 26.31
CA LEU A 505 -2.97 -0.04 27.09
C LEU A 505 -3.68 0.56 28.33
N SER A 506 -3.15 1.66 28.90
CA SER A 506 -3.81 2.38 30.00
C SER A 506 -5.03 3.18 29.53
N SER A 507 -5.06 3.66 28.28
CA SER A 507 -6.26 4.32 27.74
C SER A 507 -7.42 3.35 27.60
N MET A 508 -7.14 2.11 27.24
CA MET A 508 -8.13 1.04 27.13
C MET A 508 -8.81 0.71 28.47
N LEU A 509 -8.11 0.92 29.61
CA LEU A 509 -8.69 0.71 30.94
C LEU A 509 -9.66 1.83 31.36
N LYS A 510 -9.51 3.05 30.83
CA LYS A 510 -10.37 4.19 31.18
C LYS A 510 -11.72 4.13 30.47
N ASN A 511 -11.81 3.36 29.39
CA ASN A 511 -13.00 3.22 28.57
C ASN A 511 -13.82 1.96 28.92
N ASN A 512 -13.34 1.13 29.87
CA ASN A 512 -14.01 -0.01 30.50
C ASN A 512 -14.50 0.33 31.90
#